data_995391f15ab476cdf7fc0ed7b2f102ee
#
_entry.id   995391f15ab476cdf7fc0ed7b2f102ee
#
_cell.length_a   1.000
_cell.length_b   1.000
_cell.length_c   1.000
_cell.angle_alpha   90.00
_cell.angle_beta   90.00
_cell.angle_gamma   90.00
#
_symmetry.space_group_name_H-M   'P 1'
#
loop_
_entity.id
_entity.type
_entity.pdbx_description
1 polymer ?
#
loop_
_entity_poly.entity_id
_entity_poly.type
_entity_poly.pdbx_seq_one_letter_code
_entity_poly.pdbx_strand_id
1 'polypeptide(L)'
;MNNIGSSPNKIKCHIWAPNGSSCHTFYINIDEHTEWLEHPLRANGVDIVGIPIIFTSDVGYTTQNDINNTDTIPLHVASDLSIVGYPLGLSVNEHLPIWKNGVIASEPDVKISGLDYFYIDATTKEGMSGSPVFSHEYTTQIIVSPEVHALYQRRQRGELDALQFISSIPPESLNNTIQVKKFKLIGIYSGRVTVGTSMPDIGIVWKLSLIEEMLSSKNLVKSEYPPY
;
A
#
# COMPACT_ATOMS: atom_id res chain seq x y z
N MET A 1 -10.41 -2.78 36.77
CA MET A 1 -9.69 -1.50 36.62
C MET A 1 -9.92 -1.04 35.19
N ASN A 2 -10.78 -0.05 35.02
CA ASN A 2 -11.10 0.49 33.69
C ASN A 2 -9.89 1.29 33.22
N ASN A 3 -9.18 0.77 32.23
CA ASN A 3 -8.25 1.58 31.46
C ASN A 3 -9.07 2.64 30.73
N ILE A 4 -9.15 3.82 31.28
CA ILE A 4 -9.57 5.01 30.56
C ILE A 4 -8.39 5.33 29.63
N GLY A 5 -8.36 4.68 28.47
CA GLY A 5 -7.43 5.03 27.43
C GLY A 5 -7.68 6.49 27.04
N SER A 6 -6.70 7.34 27.20
CA SER A 6 -6.76 8.70 26.69
C SER A 6 -6.99 8.61 25.17
N SER A 7 -8.06 9.23 24.68
CA SER A 7 -8.28 9.34 23.23
C SER A 7 -7.08 10.02 22.58
N PRO A 8 -6.52 9.48 21.49
CA PRO A 8 -5.40 10.12 20.83
C PRO A 8 -5.84 11.48 20.30
N ASN A 9 -5.11 12.51 20.65
CA ASN A 9 -5.37 13.88 20.19
C ASN A 9 -4.43 14.34 19.08
N LYS A 10 -3.51 13.49 18.66
CA LYS A 10 -2.52 13.77 17.61
C LYS A 10 -2.10 12.52 16.86
N ILE A 11 -1.93 12.67 15.57
CA ILE A 11 -1.23 11.69 14.71
C ILE A 11 0.14 12.27 14.38
N LYS A 12 1.19 11.51 14.70
CA LYS A 12 2.56 11.84 14.32
C LYS A 12 2.85 11.24 12.95
N CYS A 13 3.16 12.09 11.99
CA CYS A 13 3.48 11.68 10.63
C CYS A 13 4.96 11.93 10.34
N HIS A 14 5.57 10.99 9.63
CA HIS A 14 6.94 11.08 9.15
C HIS A 14 6.94 11.02 7.63
N ILE A 15 7.56 12.02 6.99
CA ILE A 15 7.72 12.07 5.54
C ILE A 15 9.20 12.16 5.22
N TRP A 16 9.66 11.28 4.37
CA TRP A 16 11.02 11.27 3.87
C TRP A 16 11.14 12.12 2.61
N ALA A 17 12.22 12.86 2.50
CA ALA A 17 12.60 13.46 1.24
C ALA A 17 12.78 12.36 0.16
N PRO A 18 12.49 12.63 -1.12
CA PRO A 18 12.57 11.62 -2.19
C PRO A 18 13.92 10.94 -2.31
N ASN A 19 15.00 11.63 -1.93
CA ASN A 19 16.37 11.12 -1.94
C ASN A 19 16.76 10.36 -0.64
N GLY A 20 15.83 10.24 0.33
CA GLY A 20 16.07 9.59 1.60
C GLY A 20 17.03 10.34 2.55
N SER A 21 17.41 11.58 2.22
CA SER A 21 18.44 12.32 2.97
C SER A 21 17.93 12.96 4.26
N SER A 22 16.64 13.20 4.37
CA SER A 22 16.03 13.83 5.54
C SER A 22 14.63 13.31 5.79
N CYS A 23 14.22 13.33 7.05
CA CYS A 23 12.86 13.00 7.49
C CYS A 23 12.23 14.22 8.14
N HIS A 24 11.06 14.61 7.65
CA HIS A 24 10.26 15.68 8.24
C HIS A 24 9.18 15.06 9.11
N THR A 25 9.09 15.49 10.35
CA THR A 25 8.03 15.08 11.29
C THR A 25 7.03 16.20 11.43
N PHE A 26 5.76 15.89 11.26
CA PHE A 26 4.67 16.82 11.55
C PHE A 26 3.57 16.12 12.34
N TYR A 27 2.67 16.90 12.91
CA TYR A 27 1.56 16.40 13.71
C TYR A 27 0.24 16.86 13.12
N ILE A 28 -0.69 15.92 12.98
CA ILE A 28 -2.10 16.23 12.70
C ILE A 28 -2.80 16.23 14.05
N ASN A 29 -3.35 17.37 14.45
CA ASN A 29 -4.18 17.41 15.65
C ASN A 29 -5.54 16.76 15.31
N ILE A 30 -6.04 15.96 16.25
CA ILE A 30 -7.39 15.37 16.19
C ILE A 30 -8.20 16.10 17.26
N ASP A 31 -9.15 16.89 16.82
CA ASP A 31 -10.07 17.64 17.68
C ASP A 31 -11.51 17.54 17.15
N GLU A 32 -12.43 18.22 17.79
CA GLU A 32 -13.85 18.27 17.38
C GLU A 32 -14.10 18.96 16.03
N HIS A 33 -13.08 19.60 15.47
CA HIS A 33 -13.14 20.27 14.15
C HIS A 33 -12.48 19.44 13.06
N THR A 34 -11.83 18.33 13.42
CA THR A 34 -11.14 17.47 12.45
C THR A 34 -12.17 16.77 11.58
N GLU A 35 -12.07 17.01 10.28
CA GLU A 35 -12.86 16.33 9.27
C GLU A 35 -12.06 15.18 8.68
N TRP A 36 -12.70 14.03 8.50
CA TRP A 36 -12.14 12.89 7.79
C TRP A 36 -13.11 12.33 6.77
N LEU A 37 -12.58 11.58 5.83
CA LEU A 37 -13.39 10.81 4.88
C LEU A 37 -13.78 9.50 5.52
N GLU A 38 -15.06 9.14 5.45
CA GLU A 38 -15.57 7.82 5.80
C GLU A 38 -16.13 7.11 4.58
N HIS A 39 -15.97 5.81 4.57
CA HIS A 39 -16.56 5.00 3.51
C HIS A 39 -18.11 5.02 3.62
N PRO A 40 -18.87 5.15 2.51
CA PRO A 40 -20.35 5.17 2.55
C PRO A 40 -20.97 3.95 3.23
N LEU A 41 -20.29 2.80 3.20
CA LEU A 41 -20.73 1.57 3.86
C LEU A 41 -20.19 1.39 5.29
N ARG A 42 -19.77 2.48 5.97
CA ARG A 42 -19.31 2.38 7.36
C ARG A 42 -20.34 1.75 8.29
N ALA A 43 -21.61 2.13 8.17
CA ALA A 43 -22.70 1.56 8.94
C ALA A 43 -22.90 0.05 8.68
N ASN A 44 -22.42 -0.46 7.55
CA ASN A 44 -22.42 -1.88 7.20
C ASN A 44 -21.14 -2.62 7.62
N GLY A 45 -20.22 -1.94 8.32
CA GLY A 45 -19.02 -2.55 8.89
C GLY A 45 -17.73 -2.30 8.15
N VAL A 46 -17.71 -1.45 7.10
CA VAL A 46 -16.45 -1.03 6.45
C VAL A 46 -15.68 -0.09 7.39
N ASP A 47 -14.53 -0.55 7.86
CA ASP A 47 -13.70 0.17 8.83
C ASP A 47 -12.48 0.81 8.17
N ILE A 48 -12.75 1.84 7.34
CA ILE A 48 -11.73 2.63 6.65
C ILE A 48 -12.06 4.11 6.81
N VAL A 49 -11.06 4.90 7.16
CA VAL A 49 -11.13 6.35 7.22
C VAL A 49 -9.94 6.98 6.49
N GLY A 50 -10.13 8.15 5.90
CA GLY A 50 -9.09 8.93 5.26
C GLY A 50 -8.99 10.32 5.89
N ILE A 51 -7.78 10.74 6.24
CA ILE A 51 -7.53 12.08 6.78
C ILE A 51 -6.93 12.93 5.67
N PRO A 52 -7.61 14.01 5.24
CA PRO A 52 -7.05 14.93 4.26
C PRO A 52 -5.80 15.61 4.81
N ILE A 53 -4.71 15.55 4.07
CA ILE A 53 -3.45 16.19 4.42
C ILE A 53 -3.10 17.19 3.31
N ILE A 54 -2.83 18.43 3.68
CA ILE A 54 -2.34 19.43 2.75
C ILE A 54 -0.82 19.49 2.88
N PHE A 55 -0.13 19.16 1.80
CA PHE A 55 1.32 19.31 1.73
C PHE A 55 1.70 20.65 1.12
N THR A 56 2.74 21.27 1.66
CA THR A 56 3.41 22.39 1.01
C THR A 56 4.30 21.89 -0.12
N SER A 57 4.63 22.74 -1.09
CA SER A 57 5.36 22.38 -2.32
C SER A 57 6.74 21.78 -2.11
N ASP A 58 7.28 21.88 -0.91
CA ASP A 58 8.65 21.49 -0.56
C ASP A 58 8.75 20.03 -0.08
N VAL A 59 7.61 19.35 0.05
CA VAL A 59 7.57 17.95 0.49
C VAL A 59 7.33 17.05 -0.73
N GLY A 60 8.33 16.22 -1.05
CA GLY A 60 8.15 15.15 -2.03
C GLY A 60 7.29 14.04 -1.44
N TYR A 61 6.27 13.62 -2.17
CA TYR A 61 5.46 12.47 -1.83
C TYR A 61 5.24 11.60 -3.06
N THR A 62 5.03 10.32 -2.82
CA THR A 62 4.70 9.35 -3.86
C THR A 62 3.27 8.89 -3.60
N THR A 63 2.41 9.04 -4.59
CA THR A 63 1.02 8.61 -4.48
C THR A 63 0.87 7.13 -4.82
N GLN A 64 -0.28 6.55 -4.43
CA GLN A 64 -0.65 5.20 -4.86
C GLN A 64 -0.61 5.05 -6.39
N ASN A 65 -1.05 6.06 -7.13
CA ASN A 65 -1.04 6.02 -8.59
C ASN A 65 0.38 5.94 -9.16
N ASP A 66 1.35 6.53 -8.47
CA ASP A 66 2.76 6.45 -8.86
C ASP A 66 3.36 5.06 -8.60
N ILE A 67 2.89 4.37 -7.54
CA ILE A 67 3.38 3.04 -7.14
C ILE A 67 2.75 1.95 -8.02
N ASN A 68 1.46 2.05 -8.33
CA ASN A 68 0.69 1.00 -9.01
C ASN A 68 0.70 1.11 -10.54
N ASN A 69 1.52 1.95 -11.10
CA ASN A 69 1.32 2.53 -12.43
C ASN A 69 1.51 1.57 -13.62
N THR A 70 1.87 0.31 -13.51
CA THR A 70 2.10 -0.49 -14.72
C THR A 70 1.87 -1.99 -14.65
N ASP A 71 1.85 -2.63 -13.49
CA ASP A 71 1.90 -4.09 -13.47
C ASP A 71 0.78 -4.70 -12.65
N THR A 72 -0.06 -5.47 -13.34
CA THR A 72 -1.03 -6.34 -12.67
C THR A 72 -0.31 -7.53 -12.06
N ILE A 73 -0.03 -7.48 -10.75
CA ILE A 73 0.29 -8.67 -9.99
C ILE A 73 -1.04 -9.38 -9.71
N PRO A 74 -1.28 -10.57 -10.26
CA PRO A 74 -2.49 -11.33 -9.96
C PRO A 74 -2.47 -11.76 -8.50
N LEU A 75 -3.60 -11.63 -7.81
CA LEU A 75 -3.72 -12.04 -6.41
C LEU A 75 -4.38 -13.42 -6.34
N HIS A 76 -3.76 -14.33 -5.64
CA HIS A 76 -4.27 -15.67 -5.40
C HIS A 76 -4.11 -16.04 -3.93
N VAL A 77 -4.80 -17.06 -3.47
CA VAL A 77 -4.52 -17.68 -2.18
C VAL A 77 -3.05 -18.11 -2.15
N ALA A 78 -2.39 -17.92 -1.03
CA ALA A 78 -0.95 -18.12 -0.80
C ALA A 78 -0.01 -17.16 -1.56
N SER A 79 -0.52 -16.12 -2.24
CA SER A 79 0.36 -15.04 -2.74
C SER A 79 1.06 -14.34 -1.59
N ASP A 80 2.36 -14.08 -1.76
CA ASP A 80 3.18 -13.35 -0.81
C ASP A 80 2.74 -11.89 -0.66
N LEU A 81 2.79 -11.41 0.56
CA LEU A 81 2.52 -10.02 0.89
C LEU A 81 3.42 -9.46 1.98
N SER A 82 3.47 -8.15 2.07
CA SER A 82 4.12 -7.44 3.18
C SER A 82 3.19 -6.37 3.73
N ILE A 83 3.11 -6.29 5.06
CA ILE A 83 2.41 -5.24 5.80
C ILE A 83 3.48 -4.27 6.32
N VAL A 84 3.34 -2.99 6.03
CA VAL A 84 4.37 -1.98 6.33
C VAL A 84 3.85 -1.05 7.41
N GLY A 85 4.39 -1.15 8.63
CA GLY A 85 3.84 -0.39 9.76
C GLY A 85 4.75 -0.38 10.97
N TYR A 86 4.18 -0.03 12.12
CA TYR A 86 4.89 0.19 13.38
C TYR A 86 4.38 -0.75 14.48
N PRO A 87 4.69 -2.07 14.41
CA PRO A 87 4.24 -3.04 15.41
C PRO A 87 4.72 -2.64 16.80
N LEU A 88 3.79 -2.49 17.76
CA LEU A 88 4.08 -2.02 19.12
C LEU A 88 4.83 -0.67 19.16
N GLY A 89 4.68 0.17 18.16
CA GLY A 89 5.41 1.42 18.01
C GLY A 89 6.89 1.28 17.62
N LEU A 90 7.33 0.07 17.27
CA LEU A 90 8.72 -0.16 16.86
C LEU A 90 8.98 0.45 15.48
N SER A 91 10.15 1.04 15.34
CA SER A 91 10.66 1.61 14.10
C SER A 91 12.15 1.37 13.95
N VAL A 92 12.65 1.45 12.72
CA VAL A 92 14.08 1.45 12.44
C VAL A 92 14.56 2.90 12.40
N ASN A 93 15.63 3.21 13.11
CA ASN A 93 16.19 4.56 13.22
C ASN A 93 15.13 5.64 13.53
N GLU A 94 14.20 5.32 14.44
CA GLU A 94 13.13 6.18 14.95
C GLU A 94 12.03 6.55 13.95
N HIS A 95 12.18 6.24 12.65
CA HIS A 95 11.27 6.75 11.61
C HIS A 95 10.85 5.71 10.58
N LEU A 96 11.68 4.72 10.25
CA LEU A 96 11.36 3.77 9.19
C LEU A 96 10.45 2.66 9.71
N PRO A 97 9.42 2.27 8.94
CA PRO A 97 8.50 1.21 9.33
C PRO A 97 9.15 -0.17 9.29
N ILE A 98 8.53 -1.10 9.97
CA ILE A 98 8.86 -2.53 9.93
C ILE A 98 8.02 -3.20 8.83
N TRP A 99 8.66 -4.02 8.02
CA TRP A 99 8.03 -4.87 7.02
C TRP A 99 7.75 -6.25 7.60
N LYS A 100 6.48 -6.62 7.69
CA LYS A 100 6.02 -7.93 8.15
C LYS A 100 5.50 -8.72 6.97
N ASN A 101 6.06 -9.89 6.73
CA ASN A 101 5.60 -10.78 5.66
C ASN A 101 4.41 -11.63 6.12
N GLY A 102 3.62 -12.03 5.16
CA GLY A 102 2.50 -12.94 5.29
C GLY A 102 2.05 -13.45 3.93
N VAL A 103 0.94 -14.15 3.90
CA VAL A 103 0.32 -14.66 2.67
C VAL A 103 -1.17 -14.39 2.65
N ILE A 104 -1.78 -14.34 1.46
CA ILE A 104 -3.23 -14.28 1.30
C ILE A 104 -3.82 -15.62 1.75
N ALA A 105 -4.78 -15.58 2.68
CA ALA A 105 -5.36 -16.76 3.32
C ALA A 105 -6.81 -17.05 2.91
N SER A 106 -7.42 -16.24 2.06
CA SER A 106 -8.76 -16.48 1.49
C SER A 106 -8.79 -16.03 0.03
N GLU A 107 -9.84 -16.45 -0.69
CA GLU A 107 -10.04 -16.05 -2.08
C GLU A 107 -10.19 -14.51 -2.21
N PRO A 108 -9.23 -13.81 -2.83
CA PRO A 108 -9.24 -12.34 -2.85
C PRO A 108 -10.38 -11.76 -3.68
N ASP A 109 -10.93 -12.51 -4.63
CA ASP A 109 -12.03 -12.05 -5.48
C ASP A 109 -13.43 -12.28 -4.87
N VAL A 110 -13.50 -13.03 -3.77
CA VAL A 110 -14.76 -13.34 -3.09
C VAL A 110 -15.03 -12.31 -1.99
N LYS A 111 -16.27 -11.79 -1.94
CA LYS A 111 -16.73 -10.95 -0.84
C LYS A 111 -16.99 -11.80 0.40
N ILE A 112 -16.50 -11.38 1.53
CA ILE A 112 -16.75 -12.02 2.82
C ILE A 112 -17.88 -11.26 3.53
N SER A 113 -18.98 -11.94 3.84
CA SER A 113 -20.19 -11.31 4.43
C SER A 113 -20.71 -10.11 3.61
N GLY A 114 -20.53 -10.14 2.29
CA GLY A 114 -20.95 -9.08 1.37
C GLY A 114 -20.00 -7.88 1.29
N LEU A 115 -18.88 -7.90 2.02
CA LEU A 115 -17.90 -6.81 2.08
C LEU A 115 -16.62 -7.16 1.31
N ASP A 116 -15.94 -6.14 0.77
CA ASP A 116 -14.73 -6.26 -0.03
C ASP A 116 -13.47 -6.25 0.84
N TYR A 117 -13.24 -7.35 1.55
CA TYR A 117 -12.00 -7.64 2.25
C TYR A 117 -11.59 -9.09 2.03
N PHE A 118 -10.37 -9.43 2.39
CA PHE A 118 -9.85 -10.80 2.40
C PHE A 118 -9.03 -11.05 3.66
N TYR A 119 -8.87 -12.33 3.98
CA TYR A 119 -8.03 -12.75 5.09
C TYR A 119 -6.59 -12.95 4.66
N ILE A 120 -5.70 -12.71 5.61
CA ILE A 120 -4.26 -12.96 5.48
C ILE A 120 -3.77 -13.80 6.66
N ASP A 121 -2.80 -14.66 6.41
CA ASP A 121 -2.00 -15.31 7.45
C ASP A 121 -0.73 -14.48 7.66
N ALA A 122 -0.67 -13.80 8.79
CA ALA A 122 0.46 -12.95 9.15
C ALA A 122 0.49 -12.71 10.67
N THR A 123 1.64 -12.96 11.29
CA THR A 123 1.84 -12.64 12.71
C THR A 123 1.94 -11.13 12.90
N THR A 124 0.81 -10.48 13.15
CA THR A 124 0.73 -9.04 13.37
C THR A 124 0.67 -8.68 14.85
N LYS A 125 0.88 -7.42 15.18
CA LYS A 125 0.83 -6.88 16.54
C LYS A 125 0.03 -5.58 16.56
N GLU A 126 -0.33 -5.13 17.76
CA GLU A 126 -0.89 -3.80 17.98
C GLU A 126 -0.02 -2.71 17.33
N GLY A 127 -0.65 -1.64 16.85
CA GLY A 127 0.01 -0.57 16.12
C GLY A 127 0.14 -0.81 14.61
N MET A 128 -0.30 -1.97 14.10
CA MET A 128 -0.28 -2.24 12.66
C MET A 128 -1.59 -1.92 11.94
N SER A 129 -2.69 -1.66 12.66
CA SER A 129 -3.95 -1.23 12.04
C SER A 129 -3.75 0.08 11.26
N GLY A 130 -4.32 0.15 10.05
CA GLY A 130 -4.11 1.24 9.11
C GLY A 130 -2.85 1.09 8.23
N SER A 131 -2.05 0.05 8.43
CA SER A 131 -0.85 -0.21 7.64
C SER A 131 -1.19 -0.59 6.20
N PRO A 132 -0.48 -0.04 5.19
CA PRO A 132 -0.61 -0.49 3.81
C PRO A 132 -0.10 -1.92 3.66
N VAL A 133 -0.79 -2.67 2.80
CA VAL A 133 -0.46 -4.06 2.45
C VAL A 133 -0.06 -4.12 0.99
N PHE A 134 1.14 -4.62 0.74
CA PHE A 134 1.68 -4.80 -0.60
C PHE A 134 1.77 -6.28 -0.94
N SER A 135 1.21 -6.68 -2.07
CA SER A 135 1.62 -7.93 -2.72
C SER A 135 2.94 -7.72 -3.44
N HIS A 136 3.73 -8.77 -3.55
CA HIS A 136 5.00 -8.71 -4.28
C HIS A 136 5.31 -10.02 -4.99
N GLU A 137 5.98 -9.89 -6.11
CA GLU A 137 6.49 -11.03 -6.89
C GLU A 137 7.85 -10.70 -7.48
N TYR A 138 8.60 -11.74 -7.82
CA TYR A 138 9.80 -11.60 -8.64
C TYR A 138 9.42 -11.75 -10.11
N THR A 139 9.83 -10.79 -10.91
CA THR A 139 9.67 -10.82 -12.36
C THR A 139 11.03 -10.76 -13.03
N THR A 140 11.18 -11.53 -14.09
CA THR A 140 12.38 -11.49 -14.90
C THR A 140 12.31 -10.31 -15.86
N GLN A 141 13.27 -9.39 -15.78
CA GLN A 141 13.41 -8.30 -16.72
C GLN A 141 14.66 -8.52 -17.60
N ILE A 142 14.51 -8.27 -18.90
CA ILE A 142 15.63 -8.27 -19.81
C ILE A 142 16.41 -6.96 -19.64
N ILE A 143 17.71 -7.06 -19.38
CA ILE A 143 18.58 -5.87 -19.40
C ILE A 143 18.81 -5.50 -20.87
N VAL A 144 18.19 -4.40 -21.26
CA VAL A 144 18.38 -3.87 -22.62
C VAL A 144 19.75 -3.23 -22.71
N SER A 145 20.62 -3.77 -23.58
CA SER A 145 21.93 -3.16 -23.82
C SER A 145 21.79 -1.78 -24.48
N PRO A 146 22.81 -0.88 -24.37
CA PRO A 146 22.77 0.41 -25.02
C PRO A 146 22.51 0.32 -26.52
N GLU A 147 23.00 -0.73 -27.18
CA GLU A 147 22.81 -0.98 -28.63
C GLU A 147 21.33 -1.27 -28.92
N VAL A 148 20.69 -2.14 -28.14
CA VAL A 148 19.26 -2.46 -28.31
C VAL A 148 18.40 -1.24 -27.97
N HIS A 149 18.79 -0.45 -26.96
CA HIS A 149 18.11 0.81 -26.66
C HIS A 149 18.18 1.80 -27.82
N ALA A 150 19.34 1.93 -28.48
CA ALA A 150 19.48 2.76 -29.65
C ALA A 150 18.64 2.27 -30.85
N LEU A 151 18.53 0.95 -31.05
CA LEU A 151 17.63 0.37 -32.07
C LEU A 151 16.16 0.70 -31.76
N TYR A 152 15.75 0.62 -30.49
CA TYR A 152 14.40 1.00 -30.06
C TYR A 152 14.09 2.46 -30.36
N GLN A 153 15.02 3.37 -30.06
CA GLN A 153 14.85 4.79 -30.37
C GLN A 153 14.74 5.05 -31.88
N ARG A 154 15.54 4.35 -32.70
CA ARG A 154 15.46 4.43 -34.15
C ARG A 154 14.08 3.98 -34.67
N ARG A 155 13.52 2.91 -34.11
CA ARG A 155 12.19 2.46 -34.43
C ARG A 155 11.12 3.51 -34.05
N GLN A 156 11.25 4.14 -32.89
CA GLN A 156 10.31 5.19 -32.45
C GLN A 156 10.33 6.41 -33.41
N ARG A 157 11.47 6.69 -34.02
CA ARG A 157 11.59 7.74 -35.05
C ARG A 157 11.15 7.31 -36.46
N GLY A 158 10.67 6.07 -36.60
CA GLY A 158 10.23 5.53 -37.90
C GLY A 158 11.38 5.15 -38.86
N GLU A 159 12.61 5.07 -38.36
CA GLU A 159 13.80 4.70 -39.16
C GLU A 159 13.90 3.18 -39.41
N LEU A 160 13.20 2.38 -38.61
CA LEU A 160 13.17 0.92 -38.72
C LEU A 160 11.72 0.43 -38.68
N ASP A 161 11.38 -0.49 -39.55
CA ASP A 161 10.14 -1.26 -39.45
C ASP A 161 10.24 -2.35 -38.34
N ALA A 162 9.15 -3.07 -38.08
CA ALA A 162 9.11 -4.09 -37.03
C ALA A 162 10.04 -5.26 -37.30
N LEU A 163 10.15 -5.71 -38.55
CA LEU A 163 11.00 -6.84 -38.95
C LEU A 163 12.49 -6.45 -38.89
N GLN A 164 12.83 -5.28 -39.41
CA GLN A 164 14.17 -4.73 -39.31
C GLN A 164 14.62 -4.57 -37.85
N PHE A 165 13.74 -4.06 -36.99
CA PHE A 165 14.04 -3.94 -35.58
C PHE A 165 14.33 -5.31 -34.94
N ILE A 166 13.45 -6.29 -35.13
CA ILE A 166 13.60 -7.64 -34.52
C ILE A 166 14.87 -8.32 -35.06
N SER A 167 15.14 -8.25 -36.37
CA SER A 167 16.33 -8.86 -36.99
C SER A 167 17.64 -8.19 -36.59
N SER A 168 17.59 -6.95 -36.10
CA SER A 168 18.76 -6.22 -35.64
C SER A 168 19.10 -6.44 -34.16
N ILE A 169 18.23 -7.09 -33.40
CA ILE A 169 18.50 -7.39 -31.98
C ILE A 169 19.52 -8.54 -31.89
N PRO A 170 20.71 -8.32 -31.28
CA PRO A 170 21.67 -9.39 -31.09
C PRO A 170 21.05 -10.50 -30.18
N PRO A 171 21.12 -11.78 -30.58
CA PRO A 171 20.52 -12.87 -29.77
C PRO A 171 21.05 -12.94 -28.34
N GLU A 172 22.31 -12.60 -28.12
CA GLU A 172 22.95 -12.53 -26.81
C GLU A 172 22.34 -11.46 -25.89
N SER A 173 21.75 -10.41 -26.46
CA SER A 173 21.11 -9.33 -25.69
C SER A 173 19.85 -9.79 -24.98
N LEU A 174 19.22 -10.88 -25.42
CA LEU A 174 18.02 -11.46 -24.84
C LEU A 174 18.33 -12.38 -23.63
N ASN A 175 19.58 -12.75 -23.45
CA ASN A 175 20.02 -13.63 -22.36
C ASN A 175 20.40 -12.87 -21.08
N ASN A 176 20.56 -11.56 -21.17
CA ASN A 176 20.85 -10.72 -20.00
C ASN A 176 19.58 -10.40 -19.25
N THR A 177 19.29 -11.17 -18.22
CA THR A 177 18.09 -10.97 -17.38
C THR A 177 18.47 -10.71 -15.94
N ILE A 178 17.65 -9.92 -15.27
CA ILE A 178 17.70 -9.71 -13.82
C ILE A 178 16.36 -10.08 -13.20
N GLN A 179 16.40 -10.53 -11.95
CA GLN A 179 15.20 -10.68 -11.14
C GLN A 179 14.91 -9.35 -10.44
N VAL A 180 13.76 -8.77 -10.71
CA VAL A 180 13.29 -7.53 -10.08
C VAL A 180 12.09 -7.85 -9.23
N LYS A 181 12.12 -7.43 -7.97
CA LYS A 181 10.98 -7.54 -7.08
C LYS A 181 10.03 -6.38 -7.35
N LYS A 182 8.81 -6.70 -7.74
CA LYS A 182 7.72 -5.74 -7.93
C LYS A 182 6.81 -5.72 -6.73
N PHE A 183 6.24 -4.57 -6.44
CA PHE A 183 5.29 -4.36 -5.34
C PHE A 183 4.02 -3.73 -5.89
N LYS A 184 2.88 -4.14 -5.34
CA LYS A 184 1.57 -3.56 -5.64
C LYS A 184 0.82 -3.34 -4.33
N LEU A 185 0.35 -2.13 -4.08
CA LEU A 185 -0.55 -1.85 -2.98
C LEU A 185 -1.88 -2.57 -3.25
N ILE A 186 -2.33 -3.41 -2.32
CA ILE A 186 -3.53 -4.24 -2.48
C ILE A 186 -4.62 -3.89 -1.47
N GLY A 187 -4.30 -3.16 -0.42
CA GLY A 187 -5.28 -2.76 0.59
C GLY A 187 -4.65 -2.22 1.86
N ILE A 188 -5.49 -2.09 2.88
CA ILE A 188 -5.13 -1.61 4.22
C ILE A 188 -5.44 -2.69 5.25
N TYR A 189 -4.47 -2.96 6.10
CA TYR A 189 -4.64 -3.88 7.23
C TYR A 189 -5.51 -3.24 8.32
N SER A 190 -6.56 -3.93 8.75
CA SER A 190 -7.46 -3.43 9.81
C SER A 190 -7.14 -4.01 11.19
N GLY A 191 -6.85 -5.30 11.25
CA GLY A 191 -6.63 -5.98 12.52
C GLY A 191 -6.74 -7.49 12.41
N ARG A 192 -6.71 -8.18 13.54
CA ARG A 192 -6.85 -9.63 13.60
C ARG A 192 -8.30 -10.05 13.77
N VAL A 193 -8.65 -11.18 13.20
CA VAL A 193 -9.92 -11.84 13.46
C VAL A 193 -9.95 -12.30 14.92
N THR A 194 -11.08 -12.10 15.59
CA THR A 194 -11.31 -12.60 16.94
C THR A 194 -12.39 -13.66 16.89
N VAL A 195 -12.13 -14.84 17.43
CA VAL A 195 -13.09 -15.93 17.53
C VAL A 195 -13.23 -16.31 19.01
N GLY A 196 -14.34 -15.90 19.63
CA GLY A 196 -14.52 -16.03 21.07
C GLY A 196 -13.45 -15.25 21.84
N THR A 197 -12.63 -15.94 22.64
CA THR A 197 -11.48 -15.37 23.36
C THR A 197 -10.16 -15.56 22.63
N SER A 198 -10.16 -16.26 21.48
CA SER A 198 -8.96 -16.59 20.73
C SER A 198 -8.72 -15.57 19.62
N MET A 199 -7.45 -15.24 19.40
CA MET A 199 -6.99 -14.38 18.30
C MET A 199 -6.05 -15.22 17.42
N PRO A 200 -6.57 -15.91 16.41
CA PRO A 200 -5.71 -16.58 15.44
C PRO A 200 -4.84 -15.55 14.71
N ASP A 201 -3.72 -15.99 14.14
CA ASP A 201 -2.85 -15.12 13.34
C ASP A 201 -3.45 -14.80 11.95
N ILE A 202 -4.78 -14.69 11.90
CA ILE A 202 -5.54 -14.31 10.72
C ILE A 202 -5.87 -12.83 10.79
N GLY A 203 -5.43 -12.10 9.80
CA GLY A 203 -5.67 -10.67 9.66
C GLY A 203 -6.73 -10.34 8.62
N ILE A 204 -7.29 -9.13 8.70
CA ILE A 204 -8.26 -8.58 7.76
C ILE A 204 -7.56 -7.49 6.94
N VAL A 205 -7.69 -7.57 5.63
CA VAL A 205 -7.23 -6.53 4.70
C VAL A 205 -8.41 -6.02 3.89
N TRP A 206 -8.74 -4.74 4.05
CA TRP A 206 -9.68 -4.04 3.22
C TRP A 206 -9.08 -3.81 1.84
N LYS A 207 -9.82 -4.16 0.78
CA LYS A 207 -9.34 -4.02 -0.60
C LYS A 207 -9.16 -2.56 -0.99
N LEU A 208 -8.22 -2.33 -1.88
CA LEU A 208 -7.90 -0.99 -2.38
C LEU A 208 -9.10 -0.29 -3.03
N SER A 209 -9.99 -1.04 -3.69
CA SER A 209 -11.23 -0.51 -4.30
C SER A 209 -12.10 0.29 -3.32
N LEU A 210 -12.16 -0.14 -2.05
CA LEU A 210 -12.91 0.59 -1.02
C LEU A 210 -12.29 1.95 -0.70
N ILE A 211 -10.96 2.08 -0.79
CA ILE A 211 -10.30 3.38 -0.62
C ILE A 211 -10.67 4.30 -1.79
N GLU A 212 -10.67 3.77 -3.01
CA GLU A 212 -11.06 4.51 -4.21
C GLU A 212 -12.53 4.94 -4.15
N GLU A 213 -13.42 4.07 -3.68
CA GLU A 213 -14.82 4.39 -3.45
C GLU A 213 -14.98 5.50 -2.39
N MET A 214 -14.28 5.41 -1.27
CA MET A 214 -14.28 6.41 -0.22
C MET A 214 -13.82 7.78 -0.75
N LEU A 215 -12.69 7.82 -1.45
CA LEU A 215 -12.16 9.05 -2.04
C LEU A 215 -13.11 9.66 -3.09
N SER A 216 -13.77 8.82 -3.88
CA SER A 216 -14.72 9.24 -4.91
C SER A 216 -16.01 9.78 -4.31
N SER A 217 -16.46 9.23 -3.19
CA SER A 217 -17.68 9.65 -2.50
C SER A 217 -17.55 11.03 -1.86
N LYS A 218 -16.32 11.45 -1.49
CA LYS A 218 -16.03 12.70 -0.78
C LYS A 218 -16.89 12.91 0.46
N ASN A 219 -17.25 11.82 1.14
CA ASN A 219 -18.07 11.84 2.33
C ASN A 219 -17.23 12.33 3.53
N LEU A 220 -17.16 13.64 3.69
CA LEU A 220 -16.50 14.28 4.83
C LEU A 220 -17.44 14.27 6.02
N VAL A 221 -16.99 13.71 7.13
CA VAL A 221 -17.68 13.70 8.41
C VAL A 221 -16.79 14.36 9.46
N LYS A 222 -17.44 15.03 10.42
CA LYS A 222 -16.73 15.53 11.60
C LYS A 222 -16.45 14.41 12.55
N SER A 223 -15.33 14.51 13.26
CA SER A 223 -14.99 13.58 14.31
C SER A 223 -16.11 13.51 15.35
N GLU A 224 -16.66 12.30 15.58
CA GLU A 224 -17.61 12.05 16.66
C GLU A 224 -16.88 11.81 18.00
N TYR A 225 -15.56 11.80 18.00
CA TYR A 225 -14.75 11.63 19.19
C TYR A 225 -14.32 13.00 19.71
N PRO A 226 -15.05 13.55 20.72
CA PRO A 226 -14.57 14.76 21.37
C PRO A 226 -13.25 14.42 22.07
N PRO A 227 -12.25 15.32 22.04
CA PRO A 227 -11.09 15.20 22.91
C PRO A 227 -11.60 15.25 24.37
N TYR A 228 -11.45 14.16 25.09
CA TYR A 228 -11.68 14.13 26.52
C TYR A 228 -10.48 14.69 27.27
#